data_0fc847cb7b6a6fa86c33f34b3ae57180
#
_entry.id   0fc847cb7b6a6fa86c33f34b3ae57180
#
_cell.length_a   1.000
_cell.length_b   1.000
_cell.length_c   1.000
_cell.angle_alpha   90.00
_cell.angle_beta   90.00
_cell.angle_gamma   90.00
#
_symmetry.space_group_name_H-M   'P 1'
#
loop_
_entity.id
_entity.type
_entity.pdbx_description
1 polymer ?
#
loop_
_entity_poly.entity_id
_entity_poly.type
_entity_poly.pdbx_seq_one_letter_code
_entity_poly.pdbx_strand_id
1 'polypeptide(L)'
;MPLEPYEERTIQLMDSALKKLPVYQGGVLRTLNFSNDEEALDFVSKHMPGNDVIYDAYTSTSVNAGYSENPSIILKIKSFTGRDLRKYNEEEGEVLFARKTVFRVLSSSIKDEIIVYEMEEKI
;
A
#
# COMPACT_ATOMS: atom_id res chain seq x y z
N MET A 1 2.95 9.26 -18.54
CA MET A 1 2.97 8.50 -19.81
C MET A 1 1.59 7.93 -20.07
N PRO A 2 1.03 8.15 -21.26
CA PRO A 2 -0.26 7.55 -21.56
C PRO A 2 -0.15 6.02 -21.62
N LEU A 3 -1.18 5.35 -21.13
CA LEU A 3 -1.25 3.90 -21.17
C LEU A 3 -1.58 3.43 -22.59
N GLU A 4 -1.05 2.26 -22.94
CA GLU A 4 -1.46 1.60 -24.17
C GLU A 4 -2.93 1.18 -24.06
N PRO A 5 -3.69 1.13 -25.17
CA PRO A 5 -5.11 0.77 -25.11
C PRO A 5 -5.41 -0.54 -24.39
N TYR A 6 -4.55 -1.57 -24.55
CA TYR A 6 -4.75 -2.83 -23.86
C TYR A 6 -4.50 -2.70 -22.35
N GLU A 7 -3.60 -1.82 -21.92
CA GLU A 7 -3.35 -1.54 -20.50
C GLU A 7 -4.55 -0.85 -19.89
N GLU A 8 -5.14 0.11 -20.58
CA GLU A 8 -6.35 0.79 -20.11
C GLU A 8 -7.49 -0.20 -19.92
N ARG A 9 -7.67 -1.13 -20.87
CA ARG A 9 -8.68 -2.16 -20.77
C ARG A 9 -8.43 -3.09 -19.59
N THR A 10 -7.18 -3.47 -19.38
CA THR A 10 -6.77 -4.30 -18.24
C THR A 10 -7.10 -3.60 -16.93
N ILE A 11 -6.80 -2.31 -16.83
CA ILE A 11 -7.10 -1.50 -15.64
C ILE A 11 -8.60 -1.42 -15.40
N GLN A 12 -9.41 -1.22 -16.44
CA GLN A 12 -10.87 -1.19 -16.34
C GLN A 12 -11.41 -2.51 -15.83
N LEU A 13 -10.88 -3.63 -16.29
CA LEU A 13 -11.26 -4.96 -15.83
C LEU A 13 -10.86 -5.18 -14.38
N MET A 14 -9.65 -4.77 -14.01
CA MET A 14 -9.16 -4.85 -12.63
C MET A 14 -10.03 -4.01 -11.69
N ASP A 15 -10.31 -2.76 -12.05
CA ASP A 15 -11.14 -1.88 -11.24
C ASP A 15 -12.55 -2.45 -11.07
N SER A 16 -13.12 -3.00 -12.14
CA SER A 16 -14.43 -3.63 -12.10
C SER A 16 -14.43 -4.87 -11.20
N ALA A 17 -13.40 -5.70 -11.30
CA ALA A 17 -13.26 -6.90 -10.47
C ALA A 17 -13.10 -6.55 -9.00
N LEU A 18 -12.29 -5.55 -8.67
CA LEU A 18 -12.07 -5.12 -7.30
C LEU A 18 -13.36 -4.66 -6.63
N LYS A 19 -14.22 -3.96 -7.37
CA LYS A 19 -15.49 -3.47 -6.82
C LYS A 19 -16.43 -4.60 -6.38
N LYS A 20 -16.22 -5.81 -6.89
CA LYS A 20 -17.03 -6.99 -6.57
C LYS A 20 -16.51 -7.72 -5.33
N LEU A 21 -15.32 -7.40 -4.86
CA LEU A 21 -14.74 -8.02 -3.69
C LEU A 21 -15.18 -7.30 -2.41
N PRO A 22 -15.24 -8.00 -1.27
CA PRO A 22 -15.60 -7.34 -0.02
C PRO A 22 -14.55 -6.35 0.40
N VAL A 23 -14.97 -5.28 1.07
CA VAL A 23 -14.03 -4.33 1.67
C VAL A 23 -13.45 -4.91 2.94
N TYR A 24 -12.21 -4.52 3.25
CA TYR A 24 -11.55 -4.85 4.49
C TYR A 24 -11.36 -3.58 5.31
N GLN A 25 -11.84 -3.60 6.55
CA GLN A 25 -11.65 -2.50 7.49
C GLN A 25 -10.77 -2.98 8.63
N GLY A 26 -9.63 -2.33 8.81
CA GLY A 26 -8.69 -2.71 9.85
C GLY A 26 -7.26 -2.47 9.44
N GLY A 27 -6.32 -2.95 10.25
CA GLY A 27 -4.90 -2.76 10.03
C GLY A 27 -4.34 -3.71 8.98
N VAL A 28 -3.53 -3.17 8.08
CA VAL A 28 -2.79 -3.93 7.08
C VAL A 28 -1.35 -3.44 7.07
N LEU A 29 -0.45 -4.28 6.57
CA LEU A 29 0.98 -3.99 6.52
C LEU A 29 1.50 -4.05 5.09
N ARG A 30 2.45 -3.18 4.79
CA ARG A 30 3.24 -3.25 3.57
C ARG A 30 4.70 -3.04 3.93
N THR A 31 5.57 -3.89 3.44
CA THR A 31 7.02 -3.75 3.64
C THR A 31 7.68 -3.33 2.34
N LEU A 32 8.68 -2.48 2.44
CA LEU A 32 9.39 -1.96 1.29
C LEU A 32 10.89 -2.04 1.50
N ASN A 33 11.61 -2.29 0.41
CA ASN A 33 13.06 -2.21 0.35
C ASN A 33 13.45 -1.31 -0.81
N PHE A 34 14.49 -0.52 -0.62
CA PHE A 34 15.01 0.35 -1.67
C PHE A 34 16.37 -0.13 -2.13
N SER A 35 16.64 0.03 -3.42
CA SER A 35 17.90 -0.40 -4.01
C SER A 35 19.03 0.59 -3.77
N ASN A 36 18.69 1.83 -3.38
CA ASN A 36 19.69 2.86 -3.10
C ASN A 36 19.14 3.92 -2.15
N ASP A 37 20.05 4.73 -1.61
CA ASP A 37 19.71 5.77 -0.64
C ASP A 37 18.87 6.89 -1.25
N GLU A 38 19.07 7.19 -2.53
CA GLU A 38 18.31 8.23 -3.22
C GLU A 38 16.83 7.91 -3.27
N GLU A 39 16.47 6.68 -3.60
CA GLU A 39 15.08 6.24 -3.59
C GLU A 39 14.48 6.29 -2.19
N ALA A 40 15.26 5.88 -1.19
CA ALA A 40 14.83 5.93 0.20
C ALA A 40 14.57 7.36 0.67
N LEU A 41 15.46 8.29 0.34
CA LEU A 41 15.30 9.70 0.69
C LEU A 41 14.11 10.33 0.00
N ASP A 42 13.86 10.00 -1.27
CA ASP A 42 12.69 10.48 -1.99
C ASP A 42 11.40 10.01 -1.31
N PHE A 43 11.35 8.73 -0.94
CA PHE A 43 10.20 8.18 -0.23
C PHE A 43 9.96 8.89 1.09
N VAL A 44 11.00 9.03 1.91
CA VAL A 44 10.90 9.68 3.22
C VAL A 44 10.44 11.13 3.08
N SER A 45 10.95 11.86 2.07
CA SER A 45 10.57 13.25 1.85
C SER A 45 9.09 13.41 1.54
N LYS A 46 8.48 12.43 0.89
CA LYS A 46 7.05 12.43 0.55
C LYS A 46 6.15 11.93 1.68
N HIS A 47 6.72 11.21 2.63
CA HIS A 47 5.97 10.57 3.71
C HIS A 47 6.16 11.26 5.05
N MET A 48 6.22 12.58 5.06
CA MET A 48 6.29 13.34 6.30
C MET A 48 4.95 13.29 7.04
N PRO A 49 4.97 13.15 8.38
CA PRO A 49 3.72 13.16 9.16
C PRO A 49 2.85 14.37 8.85
N GLY A 50 1.56 14.13 8.67
CA GLY A 50 0.60 15.15 8.29
C GLY A 50 0.37 15.28 6.79
N ASN A 51 1.24 14.71 5.97
CA ASN A 51 1.09 14.74 4.51
C ASN A 51 0.12 13.68 4.03
N ASP A 52 -0.56 13.99 2.93
CA ASP A 52 -1.31 13.00 2.16
C ASP A 52 -0.41 12.49 1.05
N VAL A 53 -0.46 11.18 0.81
CA VAL A 53 0.26 10.55 -0.30
C VAL A 53 -0.72 9.80 -1.19
N ILE A 54 -0.43 9.79 -2.48
CA ILE A 54 -1.25 9.09 -3.48
C ILE A 54 -0.34 8.11 -4.20
N TYR A 55 -0.73 6.84 -4.21
CA TYR A 55 0.00 5.84 -4.99
C TYR A 55 -0.74 5.61 -6.30
N ASP A 56 -0.05 5.84 -7.41
CA ASP A 56 -0.65 5.74 -8.74
C ASP A 56 -1.01 4.31 -9.14
N ALA A 57 -0.31 3.34 -8.59
CA ALA A 57 -0.54 1.92 -8.87
C ALA A 57 -1.45 1.29 -7.83
N TYR A 58 -1.93 0.08 -8.12
CA TYR A 58 -2.57 -0.76 -7.12
C TYR A 58 -1.59 -1.03 -5.98
N THR A 59 -2.07 -0.96 -4.75
CA THR A 59 -1.21 -1.15 -3.58
C THR A 59 -1.58 -2.44 -2.87
N SER A 60 -0.68 -3.41 -2.91
CA SER A 60 -0.85 -4.69 -2.22
C SER A 60 -0.37 -4.58 -0.78
N THR A 61 -1.21 -5.04 0.13
CA THR A 61 -0.90 -5.08 1.56
C THR A 61 -1.27 -6.44 2.11
N SER A 62 -0.92 -6.70 3.36
CA SER A 62 -1.20 -7.97 4.03
C SER A 62 -1.77 -7.74 5.41
N VAL A 63 -2.73 -8.59 5.81
CA VAL A 63 -3.18 -8.65 7.21
C VAL A 63 -2.21 -9.45 8.07
N ASN A 64 -1.32 -10.22 7.46
CA ASN A 64 -0.31 -11.02 8.14
C ASN A 64 0.99 -10.22 8.27
N ALA A 65 1.82 -10.58 9.23
CA ALA A 65 3.10 -9.90 9.44
C ALA A 65 4.07 -10.20 8.27
N GLY A 66 4.51 -9.12 7.65
CA GLY A 66 5.73 -9.01 6.84
C GLY A 66 6.02 -10.01 5.72
N TYR A 67 6.12 -9.48 4.52
CA TYR A 67 6.59 -10.25 3.37
C TYR A 67 8.10 -10.35 3.28
N SER A 68 8.81 -9.39 3.86
CA SER A 68 10.25 -9.28 3.75
C SER A 68 10.89 -9.59 5.08
N GLU A 69 11.95 -10.40 5.06
CA GLU A 69 12.70 -10.72 6.27
C GLU A 69 13.45 -9.52 6.84
N ASN A 70 13.91 -8.63 5.96
CA ASN A 70 14.69 -7.45 6.37
C ASN A 70 14.20 -6.21 5.64
N PRO A 71 13.00 -5.71 5.97
CA PRO A 71 12.48 -4.53 5.29
C PRO A 71 13.24 -3.28 5.72
N SER A 72 13.37 -2.32 4.80
CA SER A 72 13.87 -0.98 5.12
C SER A 72 12.77 -0.13 5.73
N ILE A 73 11.53 -0.34 5.27
CA ILE A 73 10.38 0.46 5.67
C ILE A 73 9.19 -0.46 5.89
N ILE A 74 8.43 -0.17 6.95
CA ILE A 74 7.16 -0.83 7.24
C ILE A 74 6.07 0.24 7.24
N LEU A 75 5.03 0.02 6.44
CA LEU A 75 3.83 0.84 6.45
C LEU A 75 2.73 0.10 7.21
N LYS A 76 2.27 0.67 8.30
CA LYS A 76 1.11 0.19 9.05
C LYS A 76 -0.07 1.06 8.65
N ILE A 77 -1.01 0.50 7.91
CA ILE A 77 -2.08 1.25 7.26
C ILE A 77 -3.43 0.83 7.82
N LYS A 78 -4.24 1.81 8.18
CA LYS A 78 -5.64 1.55 8.52
C LYS A 78 -6.46 1.60 7.24
N SER A 79 -7.04 0.46 6.87
CA SER A 79 -7.85 0.31 5.66
C SER A 79 -9.32 0.55 5.94
N PHE A 80 -9.99 1.23 5.02
CA PHE A 80 -11.44 1.41 5.01
C PHE A 80 -12.08 0.82 3.75
N THR A 81 -11.42 0.97 2.59
CA THR A 81 -11.96 0.53 1.30
C THR A 81 -11.06 -0.46 0.57
N GLY A 82 -9.96 -0.89 1.17
CA GLY A 82 -9.13 -1.94 0.61
C GLY A 82 -9.96 -3.19 0.36
N ARG A 83 -9.66 -3.91 -0.71
CA ARG A 83 -10.44 -5.08 -1.10
C ARG A 83 -9.77 -6.36 -0.63
N ASP A 84 -10.59 -7.22 -0.05
CA ASP A 84 -10.15 -8.44 0.60
C ASP A 84 -9.99 -9.57 -0.42
N LEU A 85 -8.75 -9.99 -0.65
CA LEU A 85 -8.41 -11.09 -1.54
C LEU A 85 -8.03 -12.37 -0.78
N ARG A 86 -8.24 -12.43 0.53
CA ARG A 86 -7.82 -13.59 1.34
C ARG A 86 -8.44 -14.90 0.86
N LYS A 87 -9.63 -14.85 0.28
CA LYS A 87 -10.28 -16.01 -0.31
C LYS A 87 -9.46 -16.61 -1.45
N TYR A 88 -8.71 -15.78 -2.16
CA TYR A 88 -7.92 -16.20 -3.33
C TYR A 88 -6.45 -16.36 -3.00
N ASN A 89 -5.99 -15.80 -1.89
CA ASN A 89 -4.59 -15.82 -1.51
C ASN A 89 -4.46 -15.79 0.01
N GLU A 90 -4.84 -16.90 0.65
CA GLU A 90 -4.87 -17.02 2.10
C GLU A 90 -3.50 -16.87 2.75
N GLU A 91 -2.46 -17.42 2.11
CA GLU A 91 -1.11 -17.39 2.66
C GLU A 91 -0.58 -15.98 2.82
N GLU A 92 -0.85 -15.12 1.85
CA GLU A 92 -0.40 -13.73 1.89
C GLU A 92 -1.36 -12.81 2.66
N GLY A 93 -2.59 -13.25 2.87
CA GLY A 93 -3.59 -12.43 3.55
C GLY A 93 -3.80 -11.10 2.85
N GLU A 94 -3.88 -11.12 1.51
CA GLU A 94 -3.82 -9.91 0.70
C GLU A 94 -5.06 -9.03 0.80
N VAL A 95 -4.79 -7.72 0.98
CA VAL A 95 -5.79 -6.64 0.84
C VAL A 95 -5.22 -5.68 -0.20
N LEU A 96 -5.95 -5.45 -1.27
CA LEU A 96 -5.50 -4.65 -2.40
C LEU A 96 -6.27 -3.34 -2.47
N PHE A 97 -5.53 -2.23 -2.51
CA PHE A 97 -6.12 -0.90 -2.71
C PHE A 97 -6.14 -0.56 -4.19
N ALA A 98 -7.22 0.11 -4.60
CA ALA A 98 -7.34 0.62 -5.96
C ALA A 98 -6.24 1.65 -6.25
N ARG A 99 -5.99 1.87 -7.54
CA ARG A 99 -5.08 2.92 -7.99
C ARG A 99 -5.54 4.27 -7.49
N LYS A 100 -4.59 5.15 -7.19
CA LYS A 100 -4.83 6.53 -6.76
C LYS A 100 -5.57 6.66 -5.44
N THR A 101 -5.50 5.62 -4.60
CA THR A 101 -5.99 5.71 -3.23
C THR A 101 -5.12 6.69 -2.46
N VAL A 102 -5.76 7.55 -1.67
CA VAL A 102 -5.07 8.57 -0.87
C VAL A 102 -4.90 8.06 0.56
N PHE A 103 -3.69 8.21 1.07
CA PHE A 103 -3.36 7.86 2.45
C PHE A 103 -2.81 9.07 3.17
N ARG A 104 -3.11 9.19 4.45
CA ARG A 104 -2.51 10.22 5.31
C ARG A 104 -1.45 9.59 6.19
N VAL A 105 -0.28 10.20 6.23
CA VAL A 105 0.80 9.81 7.14
C VAL A 105 0.52 10.41 8.50
N LEU A 106 0.34 9.55 9.51
CA LEU A 106 0.03 9.99 10.87
C LEU A 106 1.28 10.19 11.70
N SER A 107 2.22 9.26 11.60
CA SER A 107 3.46 9.33 12.35
C SER A 107 4.55 8.50 11.68
N SER A 108 5.78 8.75 12.07
CA SER A 108 6.92 7.94 11.65
C SER A 108 7.85 7.73 12.84
N SER A 109 8.51 6.58 12.87
CA SER A 109 9.49 6.26 13.90
C SER A 109 10.56 5.36 13.31
N ILE A 110 11.70 5.28 14.01
CA ILE A 110 12.79 4.40 13.61
C ILE A 110 12.96 3.38 14.74
N LYS A 111 12.93 2.10 14.38
CA LYS A 111 13.12 1.01 15.31
C LYS A 111 14.01 -0.04 14.66
N ASP A 112 15.15 -0.35 15.28
CA ASP A 112 16.11 -1.34 14.78
C ASP A 112 16.51 -1.06 13.32
N GLU A 113 16.79 0.20 13.01
CA GLU A 113 17.17 0.67 11.66
C GLU A 113 16.06 0.58 10.61
N ILE A 114 14.84 0.26 11.04
CA ILE A 114 13.67 0.19 10.17
C ILE A 114 12.81 1.43 10.42
N ILE A 115 12.39 2.10 9.35
CA ILE A 115 11.46 3.22 9.45
C ILE A 115 10.05 2.67 9.43
N VAL A 116 9.27 2.98 10.46
CA VAL A 116 7.88 2.52 10.60
C VAL A 116 6.95 3.73 10.47
N TYR A 117 6.03 3.65 9.51
CA TYR A 117 5.01 4.68 9.31
C TYR A 117 3.66 4.16 9.79
N GLU A 118 2.95 5.01 10.53
CA GLU A 118 1.53 4.81 10.80
C GLU A 118 0.76 5.66 9.80
N MET A 119 -0.13 5.03 9.04
CA MET A 119 -0.90 5.69 8.00
C MET A 119 -2.36 5.27 8.08
N GLU A 120 -3.24 6.10 7.52
CA GLU A 120 -4.62 5.70 7.34
C GLU A 120 -5.10 6.09 5.95
N GLU A 121 -5.99 5.27 5.40
CA GLU A 121 -6.65 5.59 4.15
C GLU A 121 -7.52 6.82 4.37
N LYS A 122 -7.45 7.77 3.45
CA LYS A 122 -8.26 8.99 3.51
C LYS A 122 -9.51 8.80 2.64
N ILE A 123 -10.65 8.89 3.27
CA ILE A 123 -11.93 8.72 2.60
C ILE A 123 -12.74 10.00 2.59
#